data_40cfb650752459f781e86f24ca87568c
#
_entry.id   40cfb650752459f781e86f24ca87568c
#
_cell.length_a   1.000
_cell.length_b   1.000
_cell.length_c   1.000
_cell.angle_alpha   90.00
_cell.angle_beta   90.00
_cell.angle_gamma   90.00
#
_symmetry.space_group_name_H-M   'P 1'
#
loop_
_entity.id
_entity.type
_entity.pdbx_description
1 polymer ?
#
loop_
_entity_poly.entity_id
_entity_poly.type
_entity_poly.pdbx_seq_one_letter_code
_entity_poly.pdbx_strand_id
1 'polypeptide(L)'
;MTFSVKNNDFDQIINSPNYFVDYDVLSSLQKEGLKKSDYVEICKRLKRGPNRNELGMFGVMWSEHCCYRNSRPLLKNFPTTGSRILVGPGENAGVVDIGFGQKLVFKIESHNHPSAVEPFQGAATGVGGILRDIFTMGARPIALLNALRFGPLDDEKNISLLEGVVAGISHYGNCVGVPTIGGEVGFDDSYSGNPLVNAMALGLMETEEIVCSGASGIDFPVLYVGNTTGRDGMGGASFASSELSKTSIDDRPAVQVGDPFLEKGLIEACLEAFKTGYVIAAQDMGAAGLTCSCSEMASKGQVGIELNLDLVPAREKGMSAYEFLLSESQERMLFVVKPGSEEELKELFMRWGLYVEVVGKVLEEKVVRVIHKSEIVANLPASALADDTPIETHLLIKSTPEYLKEHWKWTEDLLPKNLNKGIFKIKNNLFISWNNVLLSLLSTPSIASKNWIYKQYDYQVQSNTVVLPGEADAAVVRIRSQNDFENSSGKNRGIASVVDCNDRWVYLDPKRGSMFAVAEAARNLSCVGAEPIAITNNLNFSSPDQPTGFWQLSMACEGITNACKAFNTPVTGGNVSLYND
;
A
#
# COMPACT_ATOMS: atom_id res chain seq x y z
N MET A 1 -25.96 4.41 -7.31
CA MET A 1 -27.29 4.67 -6.66
C MET A 1 -27.05 4.77 -5.17
N THR A 2 -27.23 5.94 -4.58
CA THR A 2 -27.07 6.18 -3.14
C THR A 2 -28.24 5.54 -2.40
N PHE A 3 -28.02 4.41 -1.74
CA PHE A 3 -29.02 3.78 -0.89
C PHE A 3 -28.99 4.44 0.48
N SER A 4 -29.91 5.35 0.73
CA SER A 4 -30.24 5.80 2.09
C SER A 4 -30.99 4.65 2.79
N VAL A 5 -30.25 3.77 3.47
CA VAL A 5 -30.86 2.74 4.33
C VAL A 5 -31.47 3.45 5.55
N LYS A 6 -32.79 3.37 5.72
CA LYS A 6 -33.46 3.91 6.92
C LYS A 6 -33.15 2.98 8.11
N ASN A 7 -32.99 3.52 9.31
CA ASN A 7 -32.78 2.73 10.55
C ASN A 7 -33.79 1.60 10.73
N ASN A 8 -35.02 1.75 10.20
CA ASN A 8 -36.05 0.71 10.21
C ASN A 8 -35.71 -0.58 9.43
N ASP A 9 -34.80 -0.51 8.42
CA ASP A 9 -34.49 -1.68 7.60
C ASP A 9 -33.61 -2.69 8.38
N PHE A 10 -32.71 -2.20 9.24
CA PHE A 10 -31.88 -3.05 10.08
C PHE A 10 -32.72 -3.85 11.10
N ASP A 11 -33.64 -3.17 11.80
CA ASP A 11 -34.50 -3.82 12.79
C ASP A 11 -35.46 -4.83 12.13
N GLN A 12 -35.89 -4.60 10.89
CA GLN A 12 -36.68 -5.55 10.12
C GLN A 12 -35.89 -6.79 9.75
N ILE A 13 -34.65 -6.64 9.34
CA ILE A 13 -33.77 -7.75 8.93
C ILE A 13 -33.37 -8.59 10.14
N ILE A 14 -32.93 -7.99 11.24
CA ILE A 14 -32.46 -8.73 12.41
C ILE A 14 -33.55 -9.53 13.09
N ASN A 15 -34.83 -9.09 13.01
CA ASN A 15 -35.99 -9.78 13.55
C ASN A 15 -36.67 -10.75 12.57
N SER A 16 -36.16 -10.87 11.35
CA SER A 16 -36.73 -11.75 10.33
C SER A 16 -36.16 -13.15 10.41
N PRO A 17 -36.98 -14.21 10.44
CA PRO A 17 -36.50 -15.59 10.45
C PRO A 17 -35.63 -15.96 9.25
N ASN A 18 -35.80 -15.29 8.12
CA ASN A 18 -35.03 -15.55 6.89
C ASN A 18 -33.55 -15.10 6.99
N TYR A 19 -33.23 -14.22 7.96
CA TYR A 19 -31.90 -13.66 8.18
C TYR A 19 -31.33 -14.03 9.55
N PHE A 20 -31.91 -15.07 10.17
CA PHE A 20 -31.44 -15.55 11.47
C PHE A 20 -29.96 -15.98 11.42
N VAL A 21 -29.22 -15.59 12.45
CA VAL A 21 -27.85 -16.03 12.74
C VAL A 21 -27.74 -16.38 14.23
N ASP A 22 -26.81 -17.23 14.59
CA ASP A 22 -26.61 -17.78 15.93
C ASP A 22 -25.60 -16.98 16.79
N TYR A 23 -25.32 -15.74 16.40
CA TYR A 23 -24.37 -14.85 17.09
C TYR A 23 -24.94 -13.44 17.30
N ASP A 24 -24.33 -12.70 18.24
CA ASP A 24 -24.67 -11.29 18.45
C ASP A 24 -24.18 -10.42 17.29
N VAL A 25 -25.15 -9.95 16.48
CA VAL A 25 -24.88 -9.16 15.28
C VAL A 25 -24.23 -7.83 15.62
N LEU A 26 -24.71 -7.10 16.64
CA LEU A 26 -24.19 -5.76 16.93
C LEU A 26 -22.74 -5.79 17.40
N SER A 27 -22.42 -6.68 18.33
CA SER A 27 -21.04 -6.88 18.79
C SER A 27 -20.13 -7.33 17.65
N SER A 28 -20.64 -8.19 16.75
CA SER A 28 -19.88 -8.68 15.61
C SER A 28 -19.61 -7.59 14.57
N LEU A 29 -20.59 -6.74 14.27
CA LEU A 29 -20.41 -5.60 13.35
C LEU A 29 -19.35 -4.63 13.88
N GLN A 30 -19.37 -4.34 15.17
CA GLN A 30 -18.35 -3.47 15.79
C GLN A 30 -16.96 -4.07 15.66
N LYS A 31 -16.82 -5.38 15.90
CA LYS A 31 -15.55 -6.10 15.77
C LYS A 31 -15.01 -6.08 14.34
N GLU A 32 -15.88 -6.24 13.36
CA GLU A 32 -15.50 -6.29 11.94
C GLU A 32 -15.43 -4.89 11.27
N GLY A 33 -15.66 -3.80 12.02
CA GLY A 33 -15.64 -2.44 11.47
C GLY A 33 -16.80 -2.14 10.50
N LEU A 34 -17.88 -2.92 10.54
CA LEU A 34 -19.04 -2.79 9.66
C LEU A 34 -20.16 -1.93 10.27
N LYS A 35 -20.85 -1.16 9.42
CA LYS A 35 -22.04 -0.38 9.79
C LYS A 35 -23.30 -1.25 9.74
N LYS A 36 -24.35 -0.84 10.44
CA LYS A 36 -25.69 -1.48 10.33
C LYS A 36 -26.21 -1.51 8.88
N SER A 37 -25.93 -0.44 8.12
CA SER A 37 -26.25 -0.36 6.68
C SER A 37 -25.54 -1.45 5.86
N ASP A 38 -24.31 -1.77 6.21
CA ASP A 38 -23.54 -2.80 5.52
C ASP A 38 -24.15 -4.18 5.76
N TYR A 39 -24.54 -4.48 6.99
CA TYR A 39 -25.21 -5.74 7.31
C TYR A 39 -26.52 -5.91 6.51
N VAL A 40 -27.32 -4.84 6.42
CA VAL A 40 -28.53 -4.84 5.60
C VAL A 40 -28.22 -5.16 4.13
N GLU A 41 -27.18 -4.56 3.60
CA GLU A 41 -26.76 -4.78 2.21
C GLU A 41 -26.23 -6.21 2.00
N ILE A 42 -25.40 -6.73 2.92
CA ILE A 42 -24.92 -8.11 2.91
C ILE A 42 -26.08 -9.09 2.90
N CYS A 43 -27.03 -8.94 3.83
CA CYS A 43 -28.19 -9.81 3.90
C CYS A 43 -29.03 -9.79 2.61
N LYS A 44 -29.23 -8.61 2.01
CA LYS A 44 -29.94 -8.47 0.73
C LYS A 44 -29.22 -9.21 -0.41
N ARG A 45 -27.91 -9.11 -0.49
CA ARG A 45 -27.11 -9.79 -1.53
C ARG A 45 -27.10 -11.29 -1.35
N LEU A 46 -26.93 -11.76 -0.13
CA LEU A 46 -26.90 -13.19 0.18
C LEU A 46 -28.29 -13.83 0.21
N LYS A 47 -29.36 -13.04 0.40
CA LYS A 47 -30.74 -13.47 0.64
C LYS A 47 -30.87 -14.35 1.89
N ARG A 48 -29.92 -14.24 2.81
CA ARG A 48 -29.82 -14.89 4.12
C ARG A 48 -28.89 -14.09 5.04
N GLY A 49 -28.86 -14.40 6.33
CA GLY A 49 -27.82 -13.90 7.21
C GLY A 49 -26.44 -14.47 6.85
N PRO A 50 -25.37 -13.69 6.94
CA PRO A 50 -24.01 -14.21 6.82
C PRO A 50 -23.65 -15.03 8.06
N ASN A 51 -22.87 -16.11 7.91
CA ASN A 51 -22.25 -16.74 9.06
C ASN A 51 -21.04 -15.92 9.56
N ARG A 52 -20.42 -16.35 10.67
CA ARG A 52 -19.33 -15.60 11.30
C ARG A 52 -18.11 -15.42 10.40
N ASN A 53 -17.73 -16.46 9.62
CA ASN A 53 -16.60 -16.41 8.70
C ASN A 53 -16.90 -15.43 7.55
N GLU A 54 -18.08 -15.52 6.98
CA GLU A 54 -18.54 -14.65 5.90
C GLU A 54 -18.60 -13.18 6.34
N LEU A 55 -19.07 -12.92 7.57
CA LEU A 55 -19.10 -11.56 8.10
C LEU A 55 -17.69 -10.98 8.24
N GLY A 56 -16.72 -11.78 8.72
CA GLY A 56 -15.31 -11.37 8.78
C GLY A 56 -14.73 -11.09 7.40
N MET A 57 -15.03 -11.94 6.40
CA MET A 57 -14.61 -11.69 5.01
C MET A 57 -15.15 -10.37 4.48
N PHE A 58 -16.42 -10.04 4.72
CA PHE A 58 -16.97 -8.74 4.35
C PHE A 58 -16.32 -7.59 5.12
N GLY A 59 -16.03 -7.76 6.41
CA GLY A 59 -15.39 -6.74 7.25
C GLY A 59 -14.08 -6.25 6.65
N VAL A 60 -13.18 -7.18 6.34
CA VAL A 60 -11.87 -6.81 5.77
C VAL A 60 -11.98 -6.33 4.32
N MET A 61 -12.80 -6.97 3.46
CA MET A 61 -12.95 -6.61 2.07
C MET A 61 -13.69 -5.29 1.84
N TRP A 62 -14.57 -4.89 2.77
CA TRP A 62 -15.31 -3.63 2.71
C TRP A 62 -14.65 -2.51 3.52
N SER A 63 -13.46 -2.74 4.06
CA SER A 63 -12.63 -1.70 4.69
C SER A 63 -12.16 -0.65 3.68
N GLU A 64 -11.78 0.54 4.15
CA GLU A 64 -11.17 1.55 3.26
C GLU A 64 -9.90 1.03 2.60
N HIS A 65 -9.11 0.27 3.34
CA HIS A 65 -7.85 -0.28 2.84
C HIS A 65 -8.03 -1.19 1.62
N CYS A 66 -9.03 -2.10 1.63
CA CYS A 66 -9.23 -3.05 0.52
C CYS A 66 -10.09 -2.49 -0.61
N CYS A 67 -11.16 -1.74 -0.32
CA CYS A 67 -12.11 -1.34 -1.35
C CYS A 67 -12.12 0.14 -1.71
N TYR A 68 -11.30 0.96 -1.03
CA TYR A 68 -11.27 2.41 -1.24
C TYR A 68 -12.65 3.04 -1.12
N ARG A 69 -13.39 2.62 -0.11
CA ARG A 69 -14.79 2.93 0.12
C ARG A 69 -15.11 4.42 0.07
N ASN A 70 -14.23 5.24 0.65
CA ASN A 70 -14.37 6.69 0.74
C ASN A 70 -13.68 7.42 -0.43
N SER A 71 -12.55 6.91 -0.88
CA SER A 71 -11.65 7.60 -1.80
C SER A 71 -11.88 7.25 -3.28
N ARG A 72 -12.42 6.07 -3.60
CA ARG A 72 -12.64 5.61 -4.99
C ARG A 72 -13.32 6.64 -5.91
N PRO A 73 -14.35 7.41 -5.49
CA PRO A 73 -14.96 8.43 -6.35
C PRO A 73 -14.01 9.55 -6.75
N LEU A 74 -13.03 9.89 -5.89
CA LEU A 74 -12.02 10.91 -6.15
C LEU A 74 -10.93 10.40 -7.10
N LEU A 75 -10.46 9.17 -6.86
CA LEU A 75 -9.39 8.53 -7.64
C LEU A 75 -9.76 8.35 -9.11
N LYS A 76 -11.03 8.16 -9.44
CA LYS A 76 -11.53 8.05 -10.82
C LYS A 76 -11.23 9.27 -11.71
N ASN A 77 -10.89 10.41 -11.12
CA ASN A 77 -10.59 11.64 -11.86
C ASN A 77 -9.12 11.72 -12.31
N PHE A 78 -8.25 10.85 -11.82
CA PHE A 78 -6.84 10.84 -12.22
C PHE A 78 -6.69 10.49 -13.71
N PRO A 79 -5.75 11.12 -14.42
CA PRO A 79 -5.37 10.67 -15.75
C PRO A 79 -4.58 9.36 -15.62
N THR A 80 -5.12 8.26 -16.13
CA THR A 80 -4.53 6.91 -15.98
C THR A 80 -4.06 6.30 -17.30
N THR A 81 -4.22 7.04 -18.40
CA THR A 81 -3.86 6.57 -19.75
C THR A 81 -2.78 7.43 -20.38
N GLY A 82 -1.90 6.81 -21.14
CA GLY A 82 -0.80 7.47 -21.84
C GLY A 82 -0.09 6.48 -22.76
N SER A 83 0.69 6.99 -23.73
CA SER A 83 1.36 6.15 -24.74
C SER A 83 2.37 5.16 -24.15
N ARG A 84 2.86 5.40 -22.95
CA ARG A 84 3.81 4.54 -22.26
C ARG A 84 3.18 3.68 -21.16
N ILE A 85 1.90 3.86 -20.85
CA ILE A 85 1.21 3.09 -19.82
C ILE A 85 0.79 1.74 -20.41
N LEU A 86 1.31 0.65 -19.87
CA LEU A 86 0.95 -0.71 -20.26
C LEU A 86 -0.09 -1.29 -19.30
N VAL A 87 0.06 -1.02 -18.00
CA VAL A 87 -0.92 -1.37 -16.96
C VAL A 87 -1.14 -0.16 -16.07
N GLY A 88 -2.38 0.26 -15.97
CA GLY A 88 -2.83 1.31 -15.06
C GLY A 88 -3.36 0.74 -13.73
N PRO A 89 -4.15 1.55 -12.99
CA PRO A 89 -4.74 1.11 -11.71
C PRO A 89 -5.65 -0.11 -11.86
N GLY A 90 -5.58 -1.04 -10.90
CA GLY A 90 -6.44 -2.24 -10.85
C GLY A 90 -5.67 -3.56 -10.79
N GLU A 91 -4.38 -3.57 -11.08
CA GLU A 91 -3.46 -4.69 -10.84
C GLU A 91 -2.55 -4.40 -9.63
N ASN A 92 -1.70 -5.35 -9.25
CA ASN A 92 -0.82 -5.23 -8.08
C ASN A 92 0.10 -4.01 -8.18
N ALA A 93 0.61 -3.70 -9.37
CA ALA A 93 1.42 -2.51 -9.61
C ALA A 93 1.21 -1.96 -11.03
N GLY A 94 1.54 -0.69 -11.24
CA GLY A 94 1.55 -0.06 -12.55
C GLY A 94 2.75 -0.50 -13.41
N VAL A 95 2.55 -0.61 -14.72
CA VAL A 95 3.60 -1.00 -15.68
C VAL A 95 3.73 0.04 -16.77
N VAL A 96 4.96 0.48 -17.01
CA VAL A 96 5.28 1.47 -18.06
C VAL A 96 6.32 0.94 -19.05
N ASP A 97 6.15 1.31 -20.32
CA ASP A 97 7.16 1.09 -21.36
C ASP A 97 8.29 2.11 -21.22
N ILE A 98 9.48 1.66 -20.97
CA ILE A 98 10.71 2.49 -20.89
C ILE A 98 11.54 2.43 -22.18
N GLY A 99 10.98 1.86 -23.23
CA GLY A 99 11.59 1.72 -24.55
C GLY A 99 12.51 0.51 -24.67
N PHE A 100 12.89 0.19 -25.89
CA PHE A 100 13.76 -0.95 -26.25
C PHE A 100 13.23 -2.31 -25.80
N GLY A 101 11.89 -2.47 -25.73
CA GLY A 101 11.25 -3.69 -25.27
C GLY A 101 11.30 -3.90 -23.75
N GLN A 102 11.80 -2.93 -22.99
CA GLN A 102 11.89 -3.02 -21.53
C GLN A 102 10.68 -2.37 -20.86
N LYS A 103 10.24 -2.98 -19.78
CA LYS A 103 9.06 -2.54 -19.00
C LYS A 103 9.48 -2.35 -17.55
N LEU A 104 9.06 -1.24 -16.94
CA LEU A 104 9.26 -0.93 -15.53
C LEU A 104 7.95 -1.09 -14.78
N VAL A 105 8.00 -1.79 -13.67
CA VAL A 105 6.91 -1.94 -12.71
C VAL A 105 7.23 -1.09 -11.48
N PHE A 106 6.26 -0.33 -10.97
CA PHE A 106 6.49 0.45 -9.75
C PHE A 106 5.19 0.75 -9.02
N LYS A 107 5.28 0.84 -7.70
CA LYS A 107 4.18 1.18 -6.79
C LYS A 107 4.73 1.78 -5.50
N ILE A 108 3.93 2.61 -4.85
CA ILE A 108 4.16 3.09 -3.48
C ILE A 108 2.98 2.69 -2.60
N GLU A 109 3.27 2.34 -1.35
CA GLU A 109 2.26 1.97 -0.36
C GLU A 109 2.62 2.49 1.03
N SER A 110 1.59 2.72 1.86
CA SER A 110 1.75 3.18 3.24
C SER A 110 1.59 2.03 4.24
N HIS A 111 2.42 2.06 5.29
CA HIS A 111 2.36 1.10 6.39
C HIS A 111 2.43 1.83 7.76
N ASN A 112 1.57 2.85 7.92
CA ASN A 112 1.61 3.82 9.02
C ASN A 112 1.19 3.21 10.36
N HIS A 113 -0.06 2.75 10.48
CA HIS A 113 -0.62 2.21 11.72
C HIS A 113 0.17 1.03 12.30
N PRO A 114 0.57 0.02 11.50
CA PRO A 114 1.44 -1.03 12.01
C PRO A 114 2.77 -0.50 12.55
N SER A 115 3.36 0.51 11.90
CA SER A 115 4.61 1.13 12.34
C SER A 115 4.46 2.00 13.59
N ALA A 116 3.27 2.54 13.85
CA ALA A 116 2.99 3.28 15.09
C ALA A 116 2.95 2.36 16.32
N VAL A 117 2.53 1.10 16.14
CA VAL A 117 2.39 0.09 17.20
C VAL A 117 3.66 -0.72 17.39
N GLU A 118 4.25 -1.21 16.30
CA GLU A 118 5.47 -2.01 16.29
C GLU A 118 6.40 -1.53 15.16
N PRO A 119 7.20 -0.48 15.41
CA PRO A 119 7.88 0.25 14.35
C PRO A 119 8.83 -0.59 13.50
N PHE A 120 9.53 -1.56 14.11
CA PHE A 120 10.44 -2.43 13.39
C PHE A 120 9.68 -3.37 12.43
N GLN A 121 8.71 -4.13 12.94
CA GLN A 121 7.96 -5.09 12.14
C GLN A 121 7.01 -4.39 11.15
N GLY A 122 6.36 -3.31 11.58
CA GLY A 122 5.49 -2.53 10.72
C GLY A 122 6.23 -1.97 9.50
N ALA A 123 7.41 -1.43 9.68
CA ALA A 123 8.22 -0.92 8.57
C ALA A 123 8.85 -2.03 7.72
N ALA A 124 9.30 -3.12 8.34
CA ALA A 124 9.83 -4.29 7.65
C ALA A 124 8.78 -4.91 6.70
N THR A 125 7.58 -5.14 7.20
CA THR A 125 6.47 -5.71 6.40
C THR A 125 5.95 -4.74 5.34
N GLY A 126 6.05 -3.42 5.55
CA GLY A 126 5.80 -2.43 4.51
C GLY A 126 6.75 -2.58 3.31
N VAL A 127 8.04 -2.85 3.58
CA VAL A 127 9.01 -3.17 2.51
C VAL A 127 8.68 -4.51 1.85
N GLY A 128 8.36 -5.55 2.61
CA GLY A 128 8.00 -6.86 2.06
C GLY A 128 6.75 -6.80 1.19
N GLY A 129 5.69 -6.14 1.65
CA GLY A 129 4.44 -6.00 0.88
C GLY A 129 4.65 -5.31 -0.46
N ILE A 130 5.38 -4.18 -0.47
CA ILE A 130 5.60 -3.46 -1.73
C ILE A 130 6.50 -4.25 -2.71
N LEU A 131 7.42 -5.06 -2.22
CA LEU A 131 8.23 -5.95 -3.07
C LEU A 131 7.36 -7.04 -3.70
N ARG A 132 6.41 -7.64 -2.94
CA ARG A 132 5.47 -8.64 -3.45
C ARG A 132 4.63 -8.10 -4.61
N ASP A 133 4.10 -6.89 -4.49
CA ASP A 133 3.38 -6.24 -5.57
C ASP A 133 4.20 -6.18 -6.88
N ILE A 134 5.50 -5.91 -6.76
CA ILE A 134 6.39 -5.79 -7.91
C ILE A 134 6.66 -7.14 -8.56
N PHE A 135 7.10 -8.14 -7.80
CA PHE A 135 7.47 -9.41 -8.42
C PHE A 135 6.26 -10.27 -8.81
N THR A 136 5.09 -10.06 -8.20
CA THR A 136 3.84 -10.68 -8.63
C THR A 136 3.51 -10.36 -10.10
N MET A 137 3.91 -9.16 -10.57
CA MET A 137 3.75 -8.76 -11.98
C MET A 137 4.77 -9.39 -12.94
N GLY A 138 5.71 -10.20 -12.44
CA GLY A 138 6.80 -10.80 -13.22
C GLY A 138 8.06 -9.92 -13.31
N ALA A 139 8.20 -8.93 -12.45
CA ALA A 139 9.32 -8.00 -12.44
C ALA A 139 10.29 -8.25 -11.29
N ARG A 140 11.59 -8.22 -11.58
CA ARG A 140 12.62 -8.28 -10.53
C ARG A 140 12.73 -6.94 -9.83
N PRO A 141 12.58 -6.87 -8.49
CA PRO A 141 12.83 -5.64 -7.74
C PRO A 141 14.27 -5.15 -7.90
N ILE A 142 14.43 -3.88 -8.23
CA ILE A 142 15.73 -3.25 -8.51
C ILE A 142 16.03 -2.05 -7.63
N ALA A 143 15.01 -1.48 -6.97
CA ALA A 143 15.20 -0.33 -6.11
C ALA A 143 14.04 -0.14 -5.13
N LEU A 144 14.36 0.45 -3.97
CA LEU A 144 13.44 0.93 -2.94
C LEU A 144 13.66 2.41 -2.68
N LEU A 145 12.59 3.13 -2.37
CA LEU A 145 12.59 4.50 -1.82
C LEU A 145 11.59 4.57 -0.67
N ASN A 146 11.79 5.53 0.25
CA ASN A 146 10.90 5.72 1.37
C ASN A 146 10.51 7.19 1.53
N ALA A 147 9.25 7.47 1.90
CA ALA A 147 8.81 8.77 2.37
C ALA A 147 8.34 8.65 3.82
N LEU A 148 9.10 9.27 4.73
CA LEU A 148 8.94 9.10 6.17
C LEU A 148 8.58 10.43 6.84
N ARG A 149 7.67 10.39 7.82
CA ARG A 149 7.32 11.54 8.67
C ARG A 149 7.25 11.11 10.11
N PHE A 150 7.86 11.89 10.98
CA PHE A 150 7.92 11.63 12.44
C PHE A 150 7.62 12.90 13.22
N GLY A 151 7.25 12.74 14.48
CA GLY A 151 7.22 13.82 15.43
C GLY A 151 8.61 14.38 15.76
N PRO A 152 8.70 15.48 16.54
CA PRO A 152 9.97 16.09 16.95
C PRO A 152 10.88 15.10 17.68
N LEU A 153 12.19 15.27 17.52
CA LEU A 153 13.22 14.40 18.11
C LEU A 153 13.63 14.81 19.55
N ASP A 154 12.87 15.66 20.19
CA ASP A 154 12.96 15.97 21.63
C ASP A 154 12.03 15.09 22.49
N ASP A 155 11.23 14.24 21.88
CA ASP A 155 10.38 13.22 22.50
C ASP A 155 11.01 11.81 22.28
N GLU A 156 11.30 11.11 23.39
CA GLU A 156 11.88 9.76 23.37
C GLU A 156 11.04 8.74 22.60
N LYS A 157 9.71 8.89 22.61
CA LYS A 157 8.82 8.02 21.84
C LYS A 157 9.03 8.21 20.33
N ASN A 158 9.13 9.45 19.87
CA ASN A 158 9.37 9.75 18.45
C ASN A 158 10.75 9.28 17.99
N ILE A 159 11.77 9.38 18.85
CA ILE A 159 13.10 8.82 18.60
C ILE A 159 13.00 7.30 18.45
N SER A 160 12.31 6.61 19.35
CA SER A 160 12.13 5.15 19.30
C SER A 160 11.38 4.71 18.04
N LEU A 161 10.35 5.47 17.60
CA LEU A 161 9.65 5.22 16.35
C LEU A 161 10.58 5.36 15.15
N LEU A 162 11.36 6.44 15.08
CA LEU A 162 12.34 6.64 14.01
C LEU A 162 13.37 5.51 13.94
N GLU A 163 13.98 5.18 15.08
CA GLU A 163 14.99 4.11 15.16
C GLU A 163 14.42 2.76 14.74
N GLY A 164 13.24 2.39 15.23
CA GLY A 164 12.58 1.14 14.90
C GLY A 164 12.20 1.05 13.42
N VAL A 165 11.61 2.10 12.85
CA VAL A 165 11.23 2.16 11.43
C VAL A 165 12.45 2.04 10.52
N VAL A 166 13.50 2.83 10.78
CA VAL A 166 14.73 2.79 9.97
C VAL A 166 15.40 1.43 10.07
N ALA A 167 15.45 0.83 11.26
CA ALA A 167 15.99 -0.52 11.45
C ALA A 167 15.16 -1.58 10.71
N GLY A 168 13.83 -1.49 10.72
CA GLY A 168 12.95 -2.42 9.99
C GLY A 168 13.14 -2.35 8.48
N ILE A 169 13.15 -1.14 7.90
CA ILE A 169 13.43 -0.91 6.47
C ILE A 169 14.81 -1.47 6.10
N SER A 170 15.83 -1.12 6.89
CA SER A 170 17.20 -1.58 6.70
C SER A 170 17.29 -3.12 6.73
N HIS A 171 16.73 -3.73 7.77
CA HIS A 171 16.75 -5.18 7.94
C HIS A 171 16.13 -5.89 6.73
N TYR A 172 14.94 -5.48 6.32
CA TYR A 172 14.23 -6.16 5.24
C TYR A 172 14.91 -5.92 3.88
N GLY A 173 15.13 -4.67 3.50
CA GLY A 173 15.74 -4.30 2.21
C GLY A 173 17.14 -4.89 2.03
N ASN A 174 17.98 -4.81 3.06
CA ASN A 174 19.35 -5.35 3.01
C ASN A 174 19.35 -6.88 2.89
N CYS A 175 18.46 -7.57 3.62
CA CYS A 175 18.40 -9.03 3.61
C CYS A 175 17.89 -9.59 2.27
N VAL A 176 16.86 -8.97 1.66
CA VAL A 176 16.39 -9.38 0.33
C VAL A 176 17.35 -8.99 -0.79
N GLY A 177 18.30 -8.10 -0.51
CA GLY A 177 19.30 -7.63 -1.47
C GLY A 177 18.73 -6.70 -2.54
N VAL A 178 17.80 -5.81 -2.16
CA VAL A 178 17.25 -4.75 -3.00
C VAL A 178 17.72 -3.40 -2.46
N PRO A 179 18.40 -2.56 -3.28
CA PRO A 179 18.98 -1.32 -2.78
C PRO A 179 17.93 -0.28 -2.44
N THR A 180 18.04 0.36 -1.26
CA THR A 180 17.25 1.54 -0.90
C THR A 180 18.02 2.79 -1.33
N ILE A 181 17.61 3.37 -2.46
CA ILE A 181 18.42 4.32 -3.23
C ILE A 181 18.09 5.78 -2.96
N GLY A 182 16.99 6.07 -2.27
CA GLY A 182 16.55 7.44 -2.03
C GLY A 182 15.33 7.51 -1.12
N GLY A 183 14.80 8.71 -1.00
CA GLY A 183 13.63 8.97 -0.19
C GLY A 183 13.66 10.36 0.44
N GLU A 184 12.67 10.64 1.29
CA GLU A 184 12.59 11.87 2.07
C GLU A 184 12.22 11.58 3.53
N VAL A 185 12.66 12.46 4.44
CA VAL A 185 12.32 12.37 5.87
C VAL A 185 12.01 13.76 6.40
N GLY A 186 10.83 13.93 6.96
CA GLY A 186 10.36 15.16 7.58
C GLY A 186 9.97 14.97 9.04
N PHE A 187 9.92 16.08 9.78
CA PHE A 187 9.55 16.10 11.20
C PHE A 187 8.58 17.24 11.47
N ASP A 188 7.46 16.91 12.13
CA ASP A 188 6.44 17.88 12.54
C ASP A 188 5.66 17.34 13.74
N ASP A 189 5.17 18.23 14.62
CA ASP A 189 4.42 17.86 15.82
C ASP A 189 3.19 16.99 15.51
N SER A 190 2.58 17.18 14.35
CA SER A 190 1.40 16.46 13.89
C SER A 190 1.62 14.96 13.71
N TYR A 191 2.87 14.52 13.56
CA TYR A 191 3.21 13.09 13.40
C TYR A 191 3.65 12.42 14.71
N SER A 192 3.50 13.09 15.84
CA SER A 192 3.88 12.52 17.14
C SER A 192 3.03 11.30 17.47
N GLY A 193 3.68 10.14 17.60
CA GLY A 193 3.03 8.88 17.92
C GLY A 193 2.30 8.16 16.79
N ASN A 194 2.09 8.82 15.66
CA ASN A 194 1.51 8.22 14.44
C ASN A 194 2.36 8.62 13.20
N PRO A 195 3.49 7.97 12.98
CA PRO A 195 4.40 8.30 11.89
C PRO A 195 3.79 7.92 10.53
N LEU A 196 4.20 8.62 9.46
CA LEU A 196 3.97 8.14 8.11
C LEU A 196 5.17 7.31 7.65
N VAL A 197 4.89 6.09 7.23
CA VAL A 197 5.88 5.14 6.73
C VAL A 197 5.44 4.64 5.37
N ASN A 198 6.00 5.22 4.32
CA ASN A 198 5.65 4.91 2.94
C ASN A 198 6.85 4.26 2.25
N ALA A 199 6.62 3.13 1.60
CA ALA A 199 7.62 2.39 0.85
C ALA A 199 7.24 2.34 -0.64
N MET A 200 8.19 2.70 -1.49
CA MET A 200 8.08 2.60 -2.95
C MET A 200 9.08 1.57 -3.45
N ALA A 201 8.65 0.73 -4.38
CA ALA A 201 9.52 -0.22 -5.06
C ALA A 201 9.44 -0.09 -6.57
N LEU A 202 10.57 -0.35 -7.23
CA LEU A 202 10.70 -0.44 -8.67
C LEU A 202 11.20 -1.82 -9.05
N GLY A 203 10.68 -2.36 -10.16
CA GLY A 203 11.14 -3.63 -10.73
C GLY A 203 11.27 -3.57 -12.23
N LEU A 204 12.24 -4.31 -12.75
CA LEU A 204 12.42 -4.49 -14.18
C LEU A 204 11.83 -5.83 -14.61
N MET A 205 10.95 -5.81 -15.62
CA MET A 205 10.33 -7.04 -16.14
C MET A 205 11.37 -8.04 -16.60
N GLU A 206 11.21 -9.28 -16.17
CA GLU A 206 12.00 -10.43 -16.64
C GLU A 206 11.20 -11.39 -17.53
N THR A 207 9.87 -11.24 -17.54
CA THR A 207 8.96 -12.01 -18.38
C THR A 207 8.57 -11.24 -19.64
N GLU A 208 8.31 -11.93 -20.74
CA GLU A 208 7.82 -11.30 -21.98
C GLU A 208 6.40 -10.74 -21.77
N GLU A 209 5.54 -11.52 -21.09
CA GLU A 209 4.17 -11.14 -20.77
C GLU A 209 4.08 -10.64 -19.33
N ILE A 210 3.14 -9.73 -19.09
CA ILE A 210 2.82 -9.22 -17.77
C ILE A 210 1.96 -10.27 -17.06
N VAL A 211 2.37 -10.68 -15.86
CA VAL A 211 1.57 -11.59 -15.02
C VAL A 211 0.40 -10.80 -14.44
N CYS A 212 -0.81 -11.27 -14.67
CA CYS A 212 -2.04 -10.67 -14.17
C CYS A 212 -2.64 -11.50 -13.03
N SER A 213 -3.50 -10.86 -12.23
CA SER A 213 -4.13 -11.53 -11.09
C SER A 213 -5.46 -12.23 -11.41
N GLY A 214 -6.09 -11.96 -12.56
CA GLY A 214 -7.39 -12.56 -12.92
C GLY A 214 -7.31 -14.06 -13.16
N ALA A 215 -8.01 -14.87 -12.34
CA ALA A 215 -8.06 -16.32 -12.48
C ALA A 215 -8.80 -16.74 -13.77
N SER A 216 -8.33 -17.81 -14.41
CA SER A 216 -9.00 -18.40 -15.56
C SER A 216 -8.72 -19.90 -15.69
N GLY A 217 -9.53 -20.59 -16.50
CA GLY A 217 -9.42 -22.03 -16.66
C GLY A 217 -10.25 -22.80 -15.62
N ILE A 218 -11.44 -23.29 -16.02
CA ILE A 218 -12.30 -24.06 -15.12
C ILE A 218 -11.59 -25.35 -14.71
N ASP A 219 -11.72 -25.72 -13.42
CA ASP A 219 -11.03 -26.83 -12.74
C ASP A 219 -9.49 -26.71 -12.72
N PHE A 220 -8.91 -25.57 -13.10
CA PHE A 220 -7.48 -25.36 -12.96
C PHE A 220 -7.11 -25.30 -11.46
N PRO A 221 -5.97 -25.93 -11.07
CA PRO A 221 -5.55 -25.98 -9.68
C PRO A 221 -5.13 -24.60 -9.15
N VAL A 222 -5.46 -24.37 -7.89
CA VAL A 222 -5.05 -23.20 -7.11
C VAL A 222 -3.96 -23.62 -6.13
N LEU A 223 -2.77 -23.05 -6.28
CA LEU A 223 -1.61 -23.33 -5.42
C LEU A 223 -1.42 -22.23 -4.39
N TYR A 224 -1.23 -22.63 -3.17
CA TYR A 224 -0.67 -21.80 -2.09
C TYR A 224 0.84 -21.97 -2.09
N VAL A 225 1.58 -20.89 -2.04
CA VAL A 225 3.05 -20.88 -2.04
C VAL A 225 3.60 -19.91 -1.00
N GLY A 226 4.68 -20.27 -0.33
CA GLY A 226 5.42 -19.37 0.55
C GLY A 226 5.49 -19.86 2.00
N ASN A 227 5.28 -18.93 2.94
CA ASN A 227 5.32 -19.21 4.38
C ASN A 227 4.09 -20.00 4.86
N THR A 228 4.19 -20.60 6.04
CA THR A 228 3.04 -21.20 6.70
C THR A 228 2.11 -20.13 7.29
N THR A 229 0.81 -20.42 7.30
CA THR A 229 -0.21 -19.54 7.89
C THR A 229 -0.22 -19.64 9.41
N GLY A 230 -0.18 -18.52 10.10
CA GLY A 230 -0.33 -18.37 11.55
C GLY A 230 -1.40 -17.34 11.91
N ARG A 231 -1.49 -16.99 13.20
CA ARG A 231 -2.42 -15.94 13.72
C ARG A 231 -1.82 -14.54 13.65
N ASP A 232 -1.08 -14.22 12.61
CA ASP A 232 -0.45 -12.92 12.45
C ASP A 232 -1.37 -11.95 11.72
N GLY A 233 -1.31 -10.68 12.08
CA GLY A 233 -2.01 -9.61 11.40
C GLY A 233 -3.54 -9.75 11.41
N MET A 234 -4.09 -10.47 12.38
CA MET A 234 -5.53 -10.72 12.46
C MET A 234 -6.33 -9.42 12.52
N GLY A 235 -7.07 -9.14 11.42
CA GLY A 235 -7.84 -7.90 11.29
C GLY A 235 -7.00 -6.66 10.95
N GLY A 236 -5.79 -6.82 10.44
CA GLY A 236 -4.88 -5.72 10.08
C GLY A 236 -5.50 -4.70 9.12
N ALA A 237 -6.20 -5.14 8.10
CA ALA A 237 -6.90 -4.25 7.16
C ALA A 237 -8.01 -3.40 7.84
N SER A 238 -8.75 -3.98 8.77
CA SER A 238 -9.74 -3.24 9.56
C SER A 238 -9.08 -2.29 10.55
N PHE A 239 -7.97 -2.71 11.18
CA PHE A 239 -7.16 -1.87 12.06
C PHE A 239 -6.57 -0.66 11.32
N ALA A 240 -6.03 -0.84 10.14
CA ALA A 240 -5.52 0.24 9.30
C ALA A 240 -6.60 1.21 8.77
N SER A 241 -7.87 0.88 8.96
CA SER A 241 -9.03 1.68 8.56
C SER A 241 -9.78 2.31 9.75
N SER A 242 -9.11 2.48 10.89
CA SER A 242 -9.67 3.08 12.11
C SER A 242 -8.68 4.03 12.78
N GLU A 243 -9.18 4.95 13.61
CA GLU A 243 -8.33 5.86 14.39
C GLU A 243 -7.52 5.10 15.44
N LEU A 244 -6.24 5.46 15.61
CA LEU A 244 -5.39 4.92 16.66
C LEU A 244 -5.88 5.39 18.05
N SER A 245 -6.02 4.47 18.97
CA SER A 245 -6.40 4.76 20.36
C SER A 245 -5.19 4.72 21.29
N LYS A 246 -5.35 5.26 22.51
CA LYS A 246 -4.29 5.16 23.56
C LYS A 246 -4.01 3.72 24.01
N THR A 247 -4.91 2.78 23.71
CA THR A 247 -4.81 1.35 23.99
C THR A 247 -4.31 0.52 22.81
N SER A 248 -3.87 1.18 21.73
CA SER A 248 -3.41 0.49 20.50
C SER A 248 -2.19 -0.43 20.72
N ILE A 249 -1.52 -0.37 21.87
CA ILE A 249 -0.51 -1.36 22.26
C ILE A 249 -1.12 -2.77 22.39
N ASP A 250 -2.40 -2.86 22.75
CA ASP A 250 -3.13 -4.12 22.84
C ASP A 250 -3.45 -4.70 21.44
N ASP A 251 -3.27 -3.89 20.37
CA ASP A 251 -3.48 -4.28 18.98
C ASP A 251 -2.23 -4.92 18.33
N ARG A 252 -1.16 -5.16 19.09
CA ARG A 252 0.05 -5.87 18.60
C ARG A 252 -0.24 -7.15 17.81
N PRO A 253 -1.24 -7.99 18.17
CA PRO A 253 -1.59 -9.16 17.35
C PRO A 253 -2.07 -8.82 15.93
N ALA A 254 -2.49 -7.58 15.67
CA ALA A 254 -2.83 -7.11 14.33
C ALA A 254 -1.60 -6.72 13.48
N VAL A 255 -0.40 -6.68 14.08
CA VAL A 255 0.84 -6.40 13.35
C VAL A 255 1.43 -7.68 12.78
N GLN A 256 1.80 -7.60 11.54
CA GLN A 256 2.42 -8.69 10.80
C GLN A 256 3.90 -8.85 11.20
N VAL A 257 4.46 -10.04 10.98
CA VAL A 257 5.89 -10.33 11.17
C VAL A 257 6.48 -10.75 9.83
N GLY A 258 7.50 -10.03 9.36
CA GLY A 258 8.15 -10.28 8.08
C GLY A 258 9.38 -11.18 8.20
N ASP A 259 9.58 -12.05 7.20
CA ASP A 259 10.77 -12.89 7.02
C ASP A 259 11.45 -12.55 5.68
N PRO A 260 12.40 -11.60 5.67
CA PRO A 260 13.06 -11.18 4.43
C PRO A 260 13.92 -12.26 3.80
N PHE A 261 14.38 -13.26 4.56
CA PHE A 261 15.10 -14.40 4.00
C PHE A 261 14.18 -15.28 3.16
N LEU A 262 13.00 -15.56 3.68
CA LEU A 262 11.99 -16.32 2.94
C LEU A 262 11.47 -15.54 1.73
N GLU A 263 11.26 -14.22 1.88
CA GLU A 263 10.87 -13.33 0.77
C GLU A 263 11.89 -13.36 -0.37
N LYS A 264 13.19 -13.40 -0.05
CA LYS A 264 14.24 -13.54 -1.08
C LYS A 264 14.07 -14.84 -1.88
N GLY A 265 13.82 -15.95 -1.20
CA GLY A 265 13.51 -17.23 -1.85
C GLY A 265 12.25 -17.14 -2.71
N LEU A 266 11.22 -16.47 -2.20
CA LEU A 266 9.94 -16.29 -2.89
C LEU A 266 10.10 -15.45 -4.18
N ILE A 267 10.86 -14.35 -4.15
CA ILE A 267 11.17 -13.54 -5.34
C ILE A 267 11.80 -14.41 -6.44
N GLU A 268 12.86 -15.15 -6.11
CA GLU A 268 13.57 -15.97 -7.10
C GLU A 268 12.70 -17.09 -7.65
N ALA A 269 11.98 -17.80 -6.77
CA ALA A 269 11.09 -18.88 -7.15
C ALA A 269 9.93 -18.42 -8.03
N CYS A 270 9.29 -17.31 -7.71
CA CYS A 270 8.20 -16.75 -8.51
C CYS A 270 8.68 -16.34 -9.91
N LEU A 271 9.80 -15.62 -10.00
CA LEU A 271 10.37 -15.22 -11.29
C LEU A 271 10.78 -16.43 -12.14
N GLU A 272 11.24 -17.52 -11.52
CA GLU A 272 11.52 -18.77 -12.21
C GLU A 272 10.24 -19.47 -12.66
N ALA A 273 9.22 -19.55 -11.78
CA ALA A 273 7.93 -20.16 -12.09
C ALA A 273 7.20 -19.46 -13.24
N PHE A 274 7.22 -18.13 -13.30
CA PHE A 274 6.62 -17.37 -14.40
C PHE A 274 7.25 -17.70 -15.76
N LYS A 275 8.54 -17.97 -15.80
CA LYS A 275 9.26 -18.34 -17.05
C LYS A 275 8.91 -19.74 -17.57
N THR A 276 8.31 -20.60 -16.74
CA THR A 276 7.85 -21.94 -17.20
C THR A 276 6.64 -21.87 -18.14
N GLY A 277 5.87 -20.76 -18.09
CA GLY A 277 4.61 -20.63 -18.80
C GLY A 277 3.46 -21.48 -18.23
N TYR A 278 3.62 -22.06 -17.03
CA TYR A 278 2.58 -22.84 -16.34
C TYR A 278 1.67 -21.97 -15.48
N VAL A 279 2.14 -20.82 -15.04
CA VAL A 279 1.35 -19.88 -14.24
C VAL A 279 0.37 -19.13 -15.12
N ILE A 280 -0.90 -19.17 -14.77
CA ILE A 280 -2.01 -18.48 -15.45
C ILE A 280 -2.31 -17.15 -14.79
N ALA A 281 -2.33 -17.13 -13.45
CA ALA A 281 -2.57 -15.93 -12.65
C ALA A 281 -1.82 -16.04 -11.33
N ALA A 282 -1.44 -14.90 -10.78
CA ALA A 282 -0.78 -14.82 -9.48
C ALA A 282 -1.29 -13.60 -8.70
N GLN A 283 -1.42 -13.76 -7.39
CA GLN A 283 -1.77 -12.70 -6.45
C GLN A 283 -0.97 -12.90 -5.17
N ASP A 284 -0.47 -11.82 -4.57
CA ASP A 284 0.11 -11.87 -3.25
C ASP A 284 -0.98 -11.96 -2.16
N MET A 285 -0.60 -12.40 -0.98
CA MET A 285 -1.45 -12.42 0.20
C MET A 285 -0.98 -11.32 1.16
N GLY A 286 -1.29 -10.08 0.82
CA GLY A 286 -1.06 -8.91 1.65
C GLY A 286 -2.18 -8.72 2.69
N ALA A 287 -2.79 -7.56 2.70
CA ALA A 287 -3.94 -7.25 3.54
C ALA A 287 -5.09 -8.24 3.32
N ALA A 288 -5.75 -8.65 4.40
CA ALA A 288 -6.83 -9.64 4.38
C ALA A 288 -6.45 -11.04 3.82
N GLY A 289 -5.17 -11.31 3.57
CA GLY A 289 -4.62 -12.63 3.28
C GLY A 289 -5.34 -13.44 2.21
N LEU A 290 -5.75 -14.67 2.54
CA LEU A 290 -6.48 -15.57 1.63
C LEU A 290 -7.81 -14.98 1.15
N THR A 291 -8.51 -14.22 2.00
CA THR A 291 -9.79 -13.62 1.64
C THR A 291 -9.63 -12.63 0.48
N CYS A 292 -8.64 -11.75 0.56
CA CYS A 292 -8.40 -10.76 -0.50
C CYS A 292 -7.92 -11.45 -1.78
N SER A 293 -6.86 -12.25 -1.70
CA SER A 293 -6.26 -12.87 -2.89
C SER A 293 -7.26 -13.70 -3.69
N CYS A 294 -8.02 -14.61 -3.06
CA CYS A 294 -9.00 -15.44 -3.77
C CYS A 294 -10.19 -14.62 -4.32
N SER A 295 -10.65 -13.60 -3.58
CA SER A 295 -11.78 -12.76 -4.00
C SER A 295 -11.43 -11.91 -5.22
N GLU A 296 -10.27 -11.27 -5.21
CA GLU A 296 -9.79 -10.46 -6.32
C GLU A 296 -9.49 -11.30 -7.56
N MET A 297 -8.78 -12.42 -7.40
CA MET A 297 -8.48 -13.32 -8.51
C MET A 297 -9.77 -13.83 -9.18
N ALA A 298 -10.76 -14.25 -8.39
CA ALA A 298 -12.04 -14.74 -8.87
C ALA A 298 -12.83 -13.63 -9.58
N SER A 299 -12.94 -12.44 -8.96
CA SER A 299 -13.72 -11.33 -9.48
C SER A 299 -13.12 -10.78 -10.78
N LYS A 300 -11.81 -10.52 -10.83
CA LYS A 300 -11.11 -10.07 -12.05
C LYS A 300 -11.21 -11.08 -13.19
N GLY A 301 -11.08 -12.36 -12.87
CA GLY A 301 -11.20 -13.46 -13.83
C GLY A 301 -12.62 -13.76 -14.29
N GLN A 302 -13.64 -13.18 -13.62
CA GLN A 302 -15.06 -13.48 -13.88
C GLN A 302 -15.40 -14.97 -13.72
N VAL A 303 -14.73 -15.64 -12.78
CA VAL A 303 -14.88 -17.05 -12.41
C VAL A 303 -15.10 -17.18 -10.90
N GLY A 304 -15.11 -18.38 -10.36
CA GLY A 304 -15.06 -18.62 -8.92
C GLY A 304 -13.78 -19.32 -8.52
N ILE A 305 -13.53 -19.34 -7.20
CA ILE A 305 -12.45 -20.10 -6.59
C ILE A 305 -13.00 -20.90 -5.40
N GLU A 306 -12.66 -22.19 -5.36
CA GLU A 306 -12.89 -23.05 -4.23
C GLU A 306 -11.57 -23.27 -3.48
N LEU A 307 -11.58 -23.03 -2.18
CA LEU A 307 -10.43 -23.28 -1.29
C LEU A 307 -10.78 -24.33 -0.23
N ASN A 308 -9.87 -25.26 0.01
CA ASN A 308 -9.93 -26.19 1.12
C ASN A 308 -8.86 -25.80 2.17
N LEU A 309 -9.29 -25.23 3.28
CA LEU A 309 -8.39 -24.75 4.34
C LEU A 309 -7.64 -25.88 5.06
N ASP A 310 -8.14 -27.13 4.98
CA ASP A 310 -7.47 -28.29 5.58
C ASP A 310 -6.15 -28.62 4.85
N LEU A 311 -5.95 -28.09 3.63
CA LEU A 311 -4.74 -28.25 2.82
C LEU A 311 -3.78 -27.07 2.94
N VAL A 312 -4.20 -25.96 3.56
CA VAL A 312 -3.36 -24.78 3.74
C VAL A 312 -2.28 -25.06 4.78
N PRO A 313 -0.98 -24.90 4.45
CA PRO A 313 0.09 -25.09 5.41
C PRO A 313 -0.06 -24.14 6.62
N ALA A 314 -0.21 -24.70 7.81
CA ALA A 314 -0.38 -23.97 9.05
C ALA A 314 0.76 -24.23 10.02
N ARG A 315 1.29 -23.21 10.69
CA ARG A 315 2.29 -23.37 11.75
C ARG A 315 1.68 -23.56 13.13
N GLU A 316 0.39 -23.24 13.28
CA GLU A 316 -0.32 -23.34 14.54
C GLU A 316 -1.42 -24.40 14.46
N LYS A 317 -1.54 -25.19 15.52
CA LYS A 317 -2.58 -26.22 15.60
C LYS A 317 -3.94 -25.59 15.97
N GLY A 318 -4.99 -26.19 15.42
CA GLY A 318 -6.37 -25.87 15.80
C GLY A 318 -6.86 -24.50 15.33
N MET A 319 -6.31 -23.98 14.26
CA MET A 319 -6.82 -22.77 13.64
C MET A 319 -8.25 -22.98 13.15
N SER A 320 -9.11 -22.01 13.38
CA SER A 320 -10.47 -21.94 12.86
C SER A 320 -10.49 -21.43 11.41
N ALA A 321 -11.59 -21.67 10.70
CA ALA A 321 -11.75 -21.11 9.35
C ALA A 321 -11.61 -19.59 9.33
N TYR A 322 -12.17 -18.90 10.33
CA TYR A 322 -12.03 -17.45 10.50
C TYR A 322 -10.57 -17.02 10.59
N GLU A 323 -9.75 -17.71 11.38
CA GLU A 323 -8.33 -17.39 11.53
C GLU A 323 -7.52 -17.64 10.25
N PHE A 324 -7.80 -18.69 9.50
CA PHE A 324 -7.17 -18.93 8.19
C PHE A 324 -7.49 -17.83 7.16
N LEU A 325 -8.76 -17.44 7.11
CA LEU A 325 -9.27 -16.48 6.12
C LEU A 325 -8.76 -15.06 6.36
N LEU A 326 -8.57 -14.67 7.62
CA LEU A 326 -8.23 -13.32 8.03
C LEU A 326 -6.77 -13.15 8.48
N SER A 327 -5.98 -14.24 8.45
CA SER A 327 -4.56 -14.18 8.72
C SER A 327 -3.84 -13.38 7.64
N GLU A 328 -3.00 -12.45 8.05
CA GLU A 328 -2.11 -11.67 7.19
C GLU A 328 -0.64 -12.08 7.35
N SER A 329 -0.38 -13.38 7.64
CA SER A 329 0.99 -13.92 7.63
C SER A 329 1.66 -13.53 6.32
N GLN A 330 2.89 -13.04 6.40
CA GLN A 330 3.63 -12.48 5.28
C GLN A 330 4.26 -13.57 4.41
N GLU A 331 4.85 -13.18 3.27
CA GLU A 331 5.59 -14.04 2.33
C GLU A 331 4.74 -15.19 1.78
N ARG A 332 3.49 -14.89 1.40
CA ARG A 332 2.55 -15.88 0.84
C ARG A 332 1.99 -15.40 -0.49
N MET A 333 1.77 -16.34 -1.40
CA MET A 333 1.25 -16.12 -2.74
C MET A 333 0.16 -17.14 -3.07
N LEU A 334 -0.80 -16.74 -3.91
CA LEU A 334 -1.81 -17.63 -4.49
C LEU A 334 -1.63 -17.66 -6.02
N PHE A 335 -1.60 -18.86 -6.59
CA PHE A 335 -1.42 -19.06 -8.03
C PHE A 335 -2.57 -19.88 -8.61
N VAL A 336 -2.95 -19.56 -9.85
CA VAL A 336 -3.70 -20.46 -10.72
C VAL A 336 -2.72 -21.00 -11.74
N VAL A 337 -2.67 -22.31 -11.91
CA VAL A 337 -1.68 -22.97 -12.77
C VAL A 337 -2.35 -23.94 -13.76
N LYS A 338 -1.64 -24.29 -14.84
CA LYS A 338 -2.12 -25.27 -15.82
C LYS A 338 -2.23 -26.64 -15.20
N PRO A 339 -3.31 -27.40 -15.45
CA PRO A 339 -3.41 -28.79 -14.99
C PRO A 339 -2.26 -29.64 -15.47
N GLY A 340 -1.70 -30.46 -14.58
CA GLY A 340 -0.57 -31.35 -14.84
C GLY A 340 0.80 -30.73 -14.64
N SER A 341 0.88 -29.43 -14.27
CA SER A 341 2.13 -28.75 -13.94
C SER A 341 2.42 -28.68 -12.43
N GLU A 342 1.53 -29.21 -11.59
CA GLU A 342 1.54 -29.03 -10.13
C GLU A 342 2.83 -29.59 -9.52
N GLU A 343 3.22 -30.80 -9.88
CA GLU A 343 4.39 -31.46 -9.28
C GLU A 343 5.70 -30.74 -9.70
N GLU A 344 5.82 -30.32 -10.95
CA GLU A 344 7.00 -29.59 -11.42
C GLU A 344 7.14 -28.24 -10.71
N LEU A 345 6.04 -27.52 -10.51
CA LEU A 345 6.02 -26.29 -9.75
C LEU A 345 6.30 -26.52 -8.27
N LYS A 346 5.77 -27.61 -7.67
CA LYS A 346 6.09 -28.00 -6.28
C LYS A 346 7.59 -28.23 -6.11
N GLU A 347 8.21 -29.00 -6.98
CA GLU A 347 9.66 -29.24 -6.94
C GLU A 347 10.45 -27.93 -7.06
N LEU A 348 10.01 -27.00 -7.94
CA LEU A 348 10.63 -25.70 -8.12
C LEU A 348 10.58 -24.90 -6.82
N PHE A 349 9.39 -24.70 -6.24
CA PHE A 349 9.21 -23.90 -5.03
C PHE A 349 9.90 -24.54 -3.80
N MET A 350 9.81 -25.85 -3.63
CA MET A 350 10.48 -26.58 -2.56
C MET A 350 12.00 -26.46 -2.62
N ARG A 351 12.60 -26.37 -3.81
CA ARG A 351 14.05 -26.15 -4.00
C ARG A 351 14.49 -24.79 -3.41
N TRP A 352 13.60 -23.80 -3.38
CA TRP A 352 13.82 -22.51 -2.74
C TRP A 352 13.44 -22.49 -1.25
N GLY A 353 13.07 -23.62 -0.67
CA GLY A 353 12.71 -23.75 0.74
C GLY A 353 11.30 -23.27 1.09
N LEU A 354 10.43 -23.13 0.09
CA LEU A 354 9.06 -22.65 0.25
C LEU A 354 8.08 -23.80 0.44
N TYR A 355 7.03 -23.57 1.22
CA TYR A 355 5.87 -24.45 1.23
C TYR A 355 5.05 -24.26 -0.03
N VAL A 356 4.51 -25.35 -0.56
CA VAL A 356 3.65 -25.32 -1.74
C VAL A 356 2.64 -26.46 -1.66
N GLU A 357 1.35 -26.10 -1.80
CA GLU A 357 0.25 -27.06 -1.77
C GLU A 357 -0.86 -26.65 -2.74
N VAL A 358 -1.50 -27.65 -3.34
CA VAL A 358 -2.75 -27.45 -4.09
C VAL A 358 -3.88 -27.31 -3.07
N VAL A 359 -4.37 -26.10 -2.89
CA VAL A 359 -5.38 -25.79 -1.87
C VAL A 359 -6.79 -25.61 -2.42
N GLY A 360 -6.95 -25.69 -3.74
CA GLY A 360 -8.25 -25.46 -4.35
C GLY A 360 -8.25 -25.56 -5.87
N LYS A 361 -9.32 -25.04 -6.46
CA LYS A 361 -9.51 -24.99 -7.90
C LYS A 361 -10.39 -23.83 -8.35
N VAL A 362 -10.29 -23.51 -9.63
CA VAL A 362 -11.15 -22.51 -10.29
C VAL A 362 -12.52 -23.13 -10.59
N LEU A 363 -13.59 -22.37 -10.30
CA LEU A 363 -14.98 -22.77 -10.53
C LEU A 363 -15.60 -21.98 -11.68
N GLU A 364 -16.57 -22.60 -12.37
CA GLU A 364 -17.44 -21.89 -13.33
C GLU A 364 -18.41 -20.93 -12.61
N GLU A 365 -18.91 -21.34 -11.44
CA GLU A 365 -19.77 -20.54 -10.59
C GLU A 365 -18.97 -19.38 -9.97
N LYS A 366 -19.38 -18.14 -10.19
CA LYS A 366 -18.65 -16.91 -9.78
C LYS A 366 -18.73 -16.65 -8.27
N VAL A 367 -18.25 -17.61 -7.48
CA VAL A 367 -18.26 -17.56 -6.00
C VAL A 367 -16.88 -17.83 -5.43
N VAL A 368 -16.63 -17.29 -4.25
CA VAL A 368 -15.58 -17.77 -3.37
C VAL A 368 -16.21 -18.79 -2.43
N ARG A 369 -15.85 -20.06 -2.62
CA ARG A 369 -16.30 -21.18 -1.81
C ARG A 369 -15.15 -21.65 -0.93
N VAL A 370 -15.40 -21.76 0.37
CA VAL A 370 -14.37 -22.18 1.34
C VAL A 370 -14.86 -23.42 2.08
N ILE A 371 -14.00 -24.43 2.10
CA ILE A 371 -14.24 -25.69 2.79
C ILE A 371 -13.27 -25.80 3.98
N HIS A 372 -13.76 -26.21 5.14
CA HIS A 372 -12.97 -26.54 6.32
C HIS A 372 -13.63 -27.70 7.07
N LYS A 373 -12.85 -28.71 7.43
CA LYS A 373 -13.33 -29.95 8.09
C LYS A 373 -14.48 -30.60 7.33
N SER A 374 -14.35 -30.64 6.00
CA SER A 374 -15.34 -31.20 5.06
C SER A 374 -16.68 -30.45 5.04
N GLU A 375 -16.78 -29.26 5.62
CA GLU A 375 -17.98 -28.42 5.59
C GLU A 375 -17.73 -27.14 4.79
N ILE A 376 -18.75 -26.64 4.10
CA ILE A 376 -18.69 -25.32 3.44
C ILE A 376 -18.86 -24.24 4.52
N VAL A 377 -17.79 -23.52 4.82
CA VAL A 377 -17.75 -22.49 5.86
C VAL A 377 -17.94 -21.07 5.32
N ALA A 378 -17.84 -20.88 4.00
CA ALA A 378 -18.23 -19.66 3.30
C ALA A 378 -18.59 -19.99 1.85
N ASN A 379 -19.60 -19.28 1.32
CA ASN A 379 -19.98 -19.36 -0.11
C ASN A 379 -20.58 -18.00 -0.52
N LEU A 380 -19.74 -17.16 -1.10
CA LEU A 380 -20.03 -15.75 -1.34
C LEU A 380 -19.81 -15.40 -2.83
N PRO A 381 -20.66 -14.56 -3.43
CA PRO A 381 -20.38 -14.03 -4.76
C PRO A 381 -19.04 -13.26 -4.76
N ALA A 382 -18.11 -13.60 -5.65
CA ALA A 382 -16.79 -12.98 -5.70
C ALA A 382 -16.88 -11.46 -5.91
N SER A 383 -17.78 -11.02 -6.80
CA SER A 383 -17.99 -9.58 -7.05
C SER A 383 -18.49 -8.82 -5.81
N ALA A 384 -19.27 -9.45 -4.92
CA ALA A 384 -19.74 -8.82 -3.70
C ALA A 384 -18.61 -8.51 -2.71
N LEU A 385 -17.51 -9.24 -2.77
CA LEU A 385 -16.33 -9.02 -1.94
C LEU A 385 -15.36 -8.00 -2.56
N ALA A 386 -15.17 -8.01 -3.89
CA ALA A 386 -14.12 -7.23 -4.55
C ALA A 386 -14.64 -6.02 -5.36
N ASP A 387 -15.57 -6.21 -6.31
CA ASP A 387 -15.95 -5.16 -7.27
C ASP A 387 -17.16 -4.34 -6.82
N ASP A 388 -18.23 -5.01 -6.39
CA ASP A 388 -19.50 -4.41 -5.97
C ASP A 388 -19.48 -3.99 -4.49
N THR A 389 -18.38 -3.40 -4.05
CA THR A 389 -18.21 -2.97 -2.66
C THR A 389 -18.94 -1.64 -2.41
N PRO A 390 -19.35 -1.36 -1.16
CA PRO A 390 -20.04 -0.12 -0.84
C PRO A 390 -19.14 1.09 -1.10
N ILE A 391 -19.77 2.18 -1.53
CA ILE A 391 -19.12 3.48 -1.68
C ILE A 391 -19.81 4.47 -0.77
N GLU A 392 -19.04 5.13 0.08
CA GLU A 392 -19.54 6.21 0.92
C GLU A 392 -19.60 7.52 0.12
N THR A 393 -20.64 8.28 0.41
CA THR A 393 -20.82 9.61 -0.18
C THR A 393 -20.67 10.65 0.91
N HIS A 394 -19.58 11.41 0.83
CA HIS A 394 -19.33 12.50 1.76
C HIS A 394 -19.81 13.84 1.20
N LEU A 395 -20.32 14.69 2.08
CA LEU A 395 -20.68 16.05 1.71
C LEU A 395 -19.41 16.91 1.62
N LEU A 396 -19.08 17.32 0.41
CA LEU A 396 -17.98 18.25 0.20
C LEU A 396 -18.38 19.65 0.66
N ILE A 397 -17.63 20.22 1.61
CA ILE A 397 -17.81 21.62 2.01
C ILE A 397 -17.45 22.53 0.84
N LYS A 398 -18.34 23.51 0.57
CA LYS A 398 -18.19 24.43 -0.57
C LYS A 398 -17.33 25.64 -0.24
N SER A 399 -17.15 25.94 1.03
CA SER A 399 -16.36 27.09 1.50
C SER A 399 -14.99 26.64 1.99
N THR A 400 -14.00 27.50 1.83
CA THR A 400 -12.68 27.31 2.43
C THR A 400 -12.80 27.10 3.94
N PRO A 401 -12.16 26.05 4.52
CA PRO A 401 -12.15 25.83 5.96
C PRO A 401 -11.58 27.02 6.74
N GLU A 402 -12.04 27.19 7.99
CA GLU A 402 -11.68 28.37 8.79
C GLU A 402 -10.18 28.44 9.08
N TYR A 403 -9.53 27.30 9.35
CA TYR A 403 -8.10 27.26 9.62
C TYR A 403 -7.27 27.86 8.46
N LEU A 404 -7.67 27.59 7.21
CA LEU A 404 -6.98 28.17 6.04
C LEU A 404 -7.20 29.68 5.92
N LYS A 405 -8.38 30.17 6.26
CA LYS A 405 -8.65 31.62 6.21
C LYS A 405 -7.72 32.40 7.14
N GLU A 406 -7.39 31.86 8.31
CA GLU A 406 -6.44 32.46 9.22
C GLU A 406 -5.01 32.45 8.64
N HIS A 407 -4.55 31.31 8.09
CA HIS A 407 -3.23 31.20 7.48
C HIS A 407 -3.10 32.09 6.23
N TRP A 408 -4.14 32.22 5.43
CA TRP A 408 -4.12 33.04 4.21
C TRP A 408 -4.18 34.55 4.49
N LYS A 409 -4.38 34.97 5.74
CA LYS A 409 -4.22 36.37 6.17
C LYS A 409 -2.76 36.77 6.30
N TRP A 410 -1.81 35.84 6.16
CA TRP A 410 -0.39 36.15 6.25
C TRP A 410 0.01 37.16 5.17
N THR A 411 0.76 38.18 5.59
CA THR A 411 1.33 39.19 4.72
C THR A 411 2.79 39.43 5.08
N GLU A 412 3.56 39.96 4.16
CA GLU A 412 4.98 40.31 4.35
C GLU A 412 5.21 41.25 5.55
N ASP A 413 4.22 42.10 5.87
CA ASP A 413 4.29 42.97 7.03
C ASP A 413 4.39 42.27 8.38
N LEU A 414 4.02 40.99 8.43
CA LEU A 414 4.15 40.12 9.62
C LEU A 414 5.58 39.65 9.83
N LEU A 415 6.47 39.78 8.84
CA LEU A 415 7.89 39.47 9.02
C LEU A 415 8.57 40.44 9.98
N PRO A 416 9.52 39.97 10.81
CA PRO A 416 10.28 40.82 11.70
C PRO A 416 11.03 41.91 10.91
N LYS A 417 10.85 43.16 11.29
CA LYS A 417 11.55 44.29 10.64
C LYS A 417 13.01 44.29 11.04
N ASN A 418 13.88 44.43 10.06
CA ASN A 418 15.32 44.58 10.27
C ASN A 418 15.61 45.89 11.02
N LEU A 419 16.21 45.81 12.20
CA LEU A 419 16.48 46.99 13.04
C LEU A 419 17.83 47.65 12.71
N ASN A 420 18.89 46.87 12.49
CA ASN A 420 20.22 47.34 12.01
C ASN A 420 21.17 46.13 11.86
N LYS A 421 22.06 46.14 10.87
CA LYS A 421 23.12 45.13 10.66
C LYS A 421 22.64 43.68 10.69
N GLY A 422 21.43 43.37 10.18
CA GLY A 422 20.90 42.03 10.15
C GLY A 422 20.35 41.52 11.49
N ILE A 423 20.10 42.40 12.46
CA ILE A 423 19.46 42.10 13.74
C ILE A 423 17.99 42.49 13.67
N PHE A 424 17.10 41.64 14.15
CA PHE A 424 15.68 41.93 14.25
C PHE A 424 15.11 41.48 15.59
N LYS A 425 13.96 42.04 15.93
CA LYS A 425 13.24 41.76 17.16
C LYS A 425 12.15 40.75 16.94
N ILE A 426 12.13 39.70 17.73
CA ILE A 426 11.03 38.74 17.80
C ILE A 426 10.19 38.94 19.06
N LYS A 427 9.16 38.12 19.28
CA LYS A 427 8.30 38.20 20.48
C LYS A 427 9.13 38.26 21.75
N ASN A 428 8.63 38.96 22.77
CA ASN A 428 9.24 39.10 24.11
C ASN A 428 10.58 39.85 24.15
N ASN A 429 10.81 40.82 23.26
CA ASN A 429 12.03 41.64 23.20
C ASN A 429 13.33 40.84 22.96
N LEU A 430 13.24 39.63 22.46
CA LEU A 430 14.40 38.85 22.05
C LEU A 430 14.94 39.40 20.72
N PHE A 431 16.25 39.65 20.67
CA PHE A 431 16.95 40.08 19.46
C PHE A 431 17.69 38.90 18.86
N ILE A 432 17.55 38.68 17.57
CA ILE A 432 18.20 37.59 16.86
C ILE A 432 18.77 38.10 15.52
N SER A 433 19.90 37.56 15.10
CA SER A 433 20.49 37.88 13.80
C SER A 433 20.06 36.87 12.74
N TRP A 434 20.06 37.28 11.47
CA TRP A 434 19.83 36.38 10.35
C TRP A 434 20.82 35.21 10.31
N ASN A 435 22.08 35.43 10.75
CA ASN A 435 23.06 34.33 10.90
C ASN A 435 22.59 33.28 11.91
N ASN A 436 22.05 33.72 13.06
CA ASN A 436 21.53 32.78 14.06
C ASN A 436 20.28 32.06 13.55
N VAL A 437 19.41 32.73 12.78
CA VAL A 437 18.25 32.08 12.12
C VAL A 437 18.73 30.99 11.17
N LEU A 438 19.71 31.30 10.32
CA LEU A 438 20.29 30.35 9.38
C LEU A 438 20.88 29.13 10.11
N LEU A 439 21.68 29.36 11.16
CA LEU A 439 22.25 28.27 11.96
C LEU A 439 21.18 27.41 12.62
N SER A 440 20.14 28.04 13.16
CA SER A 440 19.00 27.32 13.74
C SER A 440 18.26 26.49 12.70
N LEU A 441 18.00 27.04 11.51
CA LEU A 441 17.35 26.29 10.42
C LEU A 441 18.21 25.11 9.96
N LEU A 442 19.51 25.28 9.78
CA LEU A 442 20.42 24.20 9.39
C LEU A 442 20.49 23.08 10.43
N SER A 443 20.19 23.38 11.70
CA SER A 443 20.16 22.39 12.79
C SER A 443 18.81 21.73 13.00
N THR A 444 17.75 22.21 12.31
CA THR A 444 16.42 21.54 12.45
C THR A 444 16.43 20.16 11.83
N PRO A 445 15.81 19.15 12.46
CA PRO A 445 15.82 17.78 11.95
C PRO A 445 15.34 17.63 10.50
N SER A 446 14.34 18.42 10.07
CA SER A 446 13.84 18.39 8.68
C SER A 446 14.86 18.87 7.64
N ILE A 447 15.79 19.76 8.01
CA ILE A 447 16.81 20.33 7.11
C ILE A 447 18.17 19.67 7.29
N ALA A 448 18.51 19.25 8.52
CA ALA A 448 19.79 18.63 8.86
C ALA A 448 20.06 17.35 8.04
N SER A 449 21.33 16.96 7.99
CA SER A 449 21.77 15.76 7.26
C SER A 449 21.00 14.50 7.67
N LYS A 450 20.58 13.71 6.70
CA LYS A 450 19.93 12.40 6.88
C LYS A 450 20.91 11.23 6.82
N ASN A 451 22.22 11.49 6.90
CA ASN A 451 23.26 10.46 6.84
C ASN A 451 23.02 9.30 7.80
N TRP A 452 22.55 9.58 9.02
CA TRP A 452 22.28 8.55 10.01
C TRP A 452 21.23 7.54 9.50
N ILE A 453 20.24 7.99 8.72
CA ILE A 453 19.19 7.15 8.16
C ILE A 453 19.75 6.32 6.99
N TYR A 454 20.12 6.97 5.89
CA TYR A 454 20.41 6.23 4.65
C TYR A 454 21.72 5.45 4.67
N LYS A 455 22.65 5.71 5.60
CA LYS A 455 23.85 4.87 5.79
C LYS A 455 23.56 3.51 6.43
N GLN A 456 22.36 3.29 6.97
CA GLN A 456 21.91 1.99 7.47
C GLN A 456 21.37 1.11 6.34
N TYR A 457 21.01 1.71 5.22
CA TYR A 457 20.49 1.01 4.05
C TYR A 457 21.64 0.59 3.13
N ASP A 458 21.51 -0.61 2.56
CA ASP A 458 22.37 -1.01 1.45
C ASP A 458 21.81 -0.38 0.17
N TYR A 459 22.44 0.67 -0.29
CA TYR A 459 22.06 1.39 -1.51
C TYR A 459 22.91 1.02 -2.73
N GLN A 460 23.88 0.11 -2.61
CA GLN A 460 24.76 -0.32 -3.68
C GLN A 460 24.64 -1.80 -4.04
N VAL A 461 23.88 -2.60 -3.29
CA VAL A 461 23.60 -3.99 -3.64
C VAL A 461 23.02 -4.06 -5.07
N GLN A 462 23.28 -5.14 -5.80
CA GLN A 462 23.06 -5.30 -7.24
C GLN A 462 23.98 -4.41 -8.11
N SER A 463 24.78 -3.51 -7.55
CA SER A 463 25.80 -2.67 -8.24
C SER A 463 25.25 -1.85 -9.43
N ASN A 464 24.00 -1.39 -9.34
CA ASN A 464 23.32 -0.63 -10.39
C ASN A 464 23.04 0.83 -10.02
N THR A 465 23.22 1.23 -8.76
CA THR A 465 22.98 2.61 -8.32
C THR A 465 24.09 3.54 -8.84
N VAL A 466 23.69 4.53 -9.61
CA VAL A 466 24.62 5.49 -10.28
C VAL A 466 24.69 6.80 -9.51
N VAL A 467 23.54 7.31 -9.06
CA VAL A 467 23.45 8.48 -8.18
C VAL A 467 23.05 7.98 -6.80
N LEU A 468 23.93 8.19 -5.84
CA LEU A 468 23.76 7.69 -4.47
C LEU A 468 22.89 8.63 -3.62
N PRO A 469 22.32 8.14 -2.51
CA PRO A 469 21.57 8.99 -1.60
C PRO A 469 22.37 10.22 -1.14
N GLY A 470 21.79 11.41 -1.31
CA GLY A 470 22.41 12.68 -0.95
C GLY A 470 23.34 13.31 -1.98
N GLU A 471 23.52 12.69 -3.16
CA GLU A 471 24.40 13.23 -4.23
C GLU A 471 23.65 14.14 -5.22
N ALA A 472 22.35 13.90 -5.45
CA ALA A 472 21.53 14.70 -6.36
C ALA A 472 20.04 14.70 -5.97
N ASP A 473 19.22 15.37 -6.77
CA ASP A 473 17.79 15.59 -6.46
C ASP A 473 16.92 14.34 -6.72
N ALA A 474 17.41 13.37 -7.51
CA ALA A 474 16.74 12.09 -7.74
C ALA A 474 17.77 10.95 -7.79
N ALA A 475 17.34 9.78 -7.35
CA ALA A 475 18.15 8.56 -7.48
C ALA A 475 18.16 8.05 -8.93
N VAL A 476 19.28 7.50 -9.37
CA VAL A 476 19.42 6.92 -10.72
C VAL A 476 19.98 5.51 -10.62
N VAL A 477 19.28 4.56 -11.24
CA VAL A 477 19.66 3.16 -11.34
C VAL A 477 19.97 2.83 -12.79
N ARG A 478 21.12 2.20 -13.03
CA ARG A 478 21.50 1.68 -14.36
C ARG A 478 20.61 0.50 -14.72
N ILE A 479 20.13 0.50 -15.96
CA ILE A 479 19.49 -0.67 -16.56
C ILE A 479 20.57 -1.50 -17.26
N ARG A 480 20.71 -2.76 -16.86
CA ARG A 480 21.53 -3.75 -17.58
C ARG A 480 20.60 -4.64 -18.38
N SER A 481 20.81 -4.73 -19.69
CA SER A 481 20.14 -5.73 -20.52
C SER A 481 20.88 -7.06 -20.38
N GLN A 482 20.17 -8.17 -20.45
CA GLN A 482 20.79 -9.50 -20.49
C GLN A 482 21.74 -9.64 -21.68
N ASN A 483 21.55 -8.86 -22.74
CA ASN A 483 22.36 -8.85 -23.95
C ASN A 483 23.51 -7.82 -23.93
N ASP A 484 23.67 -7.03 -22.88
CA ASP A 484 24.71 -5.99 -22.79
C ASP A 484 26.14 -6.55 -22.70
N PHE A 485 26.28 -7.84 -22.39
CA PHE A 485 27.58 -8.51 -22.42
C PHE A 485 28.05 -8.89 -23.83
N GLU A 486 27.15 -8.98 -24.81
CA GLU A 486 27.46 -9.39 -26.17
C GLU A 486 27.58 -8.23 -27.19
N ASN A 487 26.98 -7.07 -26.89
CA ASN A 487 26.98 -5.92 -27.79
C ASN A 487 27.44 -4.64 -27.09
N SER A 488 28.72 -4.32 -27.23
CA SER A 488 29.34 -3.07 -26.74
C SER A 488 28.82 -1.77 -27.39
N SER A 489 27.77 -1.81 -28.18
CA SER A 489 27.08 -0.65 -28.74
C SER A 489 25.95 -0.14 -27.82
N GLY A 490 25.77 -0.73 -26.63
CA GLY A 490 24.72 -0.38 -25.69
C GLY A 490 24.87 1.03 -25.17
N LYS A 491 23.91 1.89 -25.49
CA LYS A 491 23.76 3.18 -24.84
C LYS A 491 23.51 2.92 -23.35
N ASN A 492 24.38 3.44 -22.47
CA ASN A 492 24.13 3.41 -21.03
C ASN A 492 22.78 4.07 -20.75
N ARG A 493 21.85 3.33 -20.16
CA ARG A 493 20.52 3.78 -19.80
C ARG A 493 20.32 3.68 -18.31
N GLY A 494 19.50 4.57 -17.79
CA GLY A 494 19.12 4.57 -16.38
C GLY A 494 17.64 4.90 -16.19
N ILE A 495 17.16 4.55 -15.03
CA ILE A 495 15.86 4.99 -14.53
C ILE A 495 16.14 5.93 -13.38
N ALA A 496 15.58 7.14 -13.47
CA ALA A 496 15.54 8.06 -12.34
C ALA A 496 14.22 7.92 -11.61
N SER A 497 14.26 7.97 -10.30
CA SER A 497 13.08 7.92 -9.42
C SER A 497 13.24 8.82 -8.21
N VAL A 498 12.11 9.36 -7.74
CA VAL A 498 12.05 10.23 -6.59
C VAL A 498 10.70 10.08 -5.89
N VAL A 499 10.66 10.38 -4.61
CA VAL A 499 9.43 10.57 -3.82
C VAL A 499 9.47 11.96 -3.22
N ASP A 500 8.41 12.74 -3.39
CA ASP A 500 8.34 14.14 -2.98
C ASP A 500 6.97 14.51 -2.44
N CYS A 501 6.94 15.19 -1.30
CA CYS A 501 5.78 15.90 -0.80
C CYS A 501 6.18 16.94 0.27
N ASN A 502 5.79 18.19 0.09
CA ASN A 502 5.82 19.15 1.18
C ASN A 502 4.45 19.16 1.87
N ASP A 503 4.35 18.42 2.97
CA ASP A 503 3.15 18.24 3.79
C ASP A 503 2.58 19.56 4.32
N ARG A 504 3.44 20.53 4.72
CA ARG A 504 3.01 21.86 5.16
C ARG A 504 2.35 22.66 4.05
N TRP A 505 2.83 22.53 2.82
CA TRP A 505 2.19 23.18 1.68
C TRP A 505 0.84 22.54 1.34
N VAL A 506 0.75 21.21 1.46
CA VAL A 506 -0.54 20.50 1.32
C VAL A 506 -1.51 20.91 2.42
N TYR A 507 -1.06 21.04 3.66
CA TYR A 507 -1.89 21.56 4.75
C TYR A 507 -2.38 22.99 4.51
N LEU A 508 -1.49 23.88 4.03
CA LEU A 508 -1.82 25.29 3.77
C LEU A 508 -2.73 25.51 2.54
N ASP A 509 -2.62 24.67 1.54
CA ASP A 509 -3.48 24.68 0.34
C ASP A 509 -3.42 23.29 -0.31
N PRO A 510 -4.33 22.38 0.02
CA PRO A 510 -4.26 20.99 -0.45
C PRO A 510 -4.19 20.86 -1.97
N LYS A 511 -4.89 21.72 -2.70
CA LYS A 511 -4.87 21.69 -4.16
C LYS A 511 -3.53 22.15 -4.73
N ARG A 512 -3.02 23.32 -4.30
CA ARG A 512 -1.75 23.84 -4.79
C ARG A 512 -0.57 23.05 -4.24
N GLY A 513 -0.60 22.67 -2.96
CA GLY A 513 0.45 21.87 -2.33
C GLY A 513 0.67 20.55 -3.05
N SER A 514 -0.40 19.84 -3.40
CA SER A 514 -0.29 18.60 -4.17
C SER A 514 0.13 18.83 -5.64
N MET A 515 -0.28 19.95 -6.27
CA MET A 515 0.30 20.33 -7.57
C MET A 515 1.81 20.57 -7.47
N PHE A 516 2.26 21.20 -6.40
CA PHE A 516 3.70 21.44 -6.17
C PHE A 516 4.45 20.14 -5.93
N ALA A 517 3.90 19.15 -5.23
CA ALA A 517 4.52 17.84 -5.03
C ALA A 517 4.81 17.16 -6.39
N VAL A 518 3.82 17.10 -7.28
CA VAL A 518 4.01 16.57 -8.65
C VAL A 518 5.06 17.38 -9.44
N ALA A 519 5.00 18.72 -9.35
CA ALA A 519 5.95 19.58 -10.05
C ALA A 519 7.36 19.48 -9.48
N GLU A 520 7.51 19.29 -8.17
CA GLU A 520 8.79 19.08 -7.49
C GLU A 520 9.42 17.78 -7.96
N ALA A 521 8.69 16.68 -7.93
CA ALA A 521 9.14 15.39 -8.45
C ALA A 521 9.61 15.50 -9.92
N ALA A 522 8.84 16.16 -10.76
CA ALA A 522 9.20 16.37 -12.16
C ALA A 522 10.50 17.20 -12.31
N ARG A 523 10.69 18.26 -11.49
CA ARG A 523 11.92 19.07 -11.49
C ARG A 523 13.12 18.23 -11.02
N ASN A 524 12.97 17.47 -9.95
CA ASN A 524 14.04 16.65 -9.39
C ASN A 524 14.52 15.60 -10.40
N LEU A 525 13.60 14.96 -11.13
CA LEU A 525 13.95 14.07 -12.25
C LEU A 525 14.70 14.82 -13.36
N SER A 526 14.27 16.03 -13.71
CA SER A 526 14.91 16.85 -14.75
C SER A 526 16.32 17.29 -14.34
N CYS A 527 16.58 17.54 -13.05
CA CYS A 527 17.90 17.89 -12.54
C CYS A 527 18.96 16.80 -12.75
N VAL A 528 18.55 15.52 -12.81
CA VAL A 528 19.44 14.40 -13.14
C VAL A 528 19.39 14.01 -14.63
N GLY A 529 18.71 14.81 -15.46
CA GLY A 529 18.63 14.64 -16.91
C GLY A 529 17.59 13.59 -17.36
N ALA A 530 16.63 13.25 -16.51
CA ALA A 530 15.56 12.31 -16.83
C ALA A 530 14.28 13.03 -17.29
N GLU A 531 13.47 12.35 -18.10
CA GLU A 531 12.14 12.75 -18.50
C GLU A 531 11.10 12.10 -17.58
N PRO A 532 10.22 12.87 -16.90
CA PRO A 532 9.11 12.31 -16.15
C PRO A 532 8.12 11.61 -17.09
N ILE A 533 7.76 10.36 -16.81
CA ILE A 533 6.89 9.56 -17.68
C ILE A 533 5.59 9.11 -17.03
N ALA A 534 5.59 8.88 -15.73
CA ALA A 534 4.43 8.44 -14.97
C ALA A 534 4.63 8.66 -13.48
N ILE A 535 3.54 8.62 -12.71
CA ILE A 535 3.57 8.67 -11.26
C ILE A 535 2.78 7.51 -10.62
N THR A 536 3.15 7.17 -9.41
CA THR A 536 2.31 6.44 -8.45
C THR A 536 2.05 7.37 -7.27
N ASN A 537 0.79 7.46 -6.82
CA ASN A 537 0.43 8.36 -5.72
C ASN A 537 0.30 7.62 -4.40
N ASN A 538 0.55 8.34 -3.29
CA ASN A 538 0.24 7.83 -1.96
C ASN A 538 -0.44 8.94 -1.16
N LEU A 539 -1.71 8.70 -0.79
CA LEU A 539 -2.55 9.68 -0.12
C LEU A 539 -2.68 9.31 1.36
N ASN A 540 -2.07 10.12 2.23
CA ASN A 540 -2.15 9.97 3.68
C ASN A 540 -2.93 11.17 4.24
N PHE A 541 -4.14 10.93 4.71
CA PHE A 541 -5.05 11.99 5.21
C PHE A 541 -5.73 11.54 6.50
N SER A 542 -6.35 12.51 7.18
CA SER A 542 -7.17 12.29 8.36
C SER A 542 -8.48 11.55 8.04
N SER A 543 -9.30 11.33 9.06
CA SER A 543 -10.59 10.67 8.93
C SER A 543 -11.48 11.31 7.86
N PRO A 544 -12.01 10.54 6.88
CA PRO A 544 -12.91 11.03 5.85
C PRO A 544 -14.30 11.37 6.39
N ASP A 545 -14.64 10.90 7.58
CA ASP A 545 -15.91 11.24 8.27
C ASP A 545 -15.89 12.69 8.79
N GLN A 546 -14.71 13.29 8.89
CA GLN A 546 -14.54 14.71 9.18
C GLN A 546 -14.68 15.55 7.91
N PRO A 547 -15.61 16.51 7.83
CA PRO A 547 -15.82 17.30 6.61
C PRO A 547 -14.55 18.02 6.11
N THR A 548 -13.69 18.47 7.02
CA THR A 548 -12.41 19.11 6.68
C THR A 548 -11.43 18.10 6.09
N GLY A 549 -11.29 16.90 6.68
CA GLY A 549 -10.41 15.85 6.18
C GLY A 549 -10.80 15.40 4.78
N PHE A 550 -12.07 15.13 4.54
CA PHE A 550 -12.56 14.76 3.21
C PHE A 550 -12.38 15.88 2.18
N TRP A 551 -12.57 17.16 2.60
CA TRP A 551 -12.31 18.30 1.73
C TRP A 551 -10.83 18.40 1.35
N GLN A 552 -9.91 18.21 2.30
CA GLN A 552 -8.47 18.21 2.04
C GLN A 552 -8.08 17.11 1.04
N LEU A 553 -8.56 15.89 1.25
CA LEU A 553 -8.35 14.76 0.35
C LEU A 553 -8.87 15.07 -1.07
N SER A 554 -10.09 15.61 -1.18
CA SER A 554 -10.71 15.96 -2.46
C SER A 554 -9.91 17.02 -3.20
N MET A 555 -9.47 18.09 -2.51
CA MET A 555 -8.67 19.17 -3.12
C MET A 555 -7.29 18.68 -3.54
N ALA A 556 -6.66 17.81 -2.75
CA ALA A 556 -5.38 17.19 -3.11
C ALA A 556 -5.50 16.31 -4.36
N CYS A 557 -6.54 15.47 -4.46
CA CYS A 557 -6.80 14.68 -5.66
C CYS A 557 -7.01 15.56 -6.91
N GLU A 558 -7.72 16.68 -6.76
CA GLU A 558 -7.88 17.66 -7.85
C GLU A 558 -6.53 18.29 -8.26
N GLY A 559 -5.69 18.62 -7.29
CA GLY A 559 -4.35 19.15 -7.52
C GLY A 559 -3.45 18.19 -8.29
N ILE A 560 -3.36 16.93 -7.83
CA ILE A 560 -2.62 15.86 -8.54
C ILE A 560 -3.15 15.70 -9.96
N THR A 561 -4.48 15.62 -10.14
CA THR A 561 -5.12 15.51 -11.46
C THR A 561 -4.67 16.61 -12.41
N ASN A 562 -4.69 17.87 -11.93
CA ASN A 562 -4.33 19.03 -12.74
C ASN A 562 -2.85 19.02 -13.14
N ALA A 563 -1.97 18.73 -12.19
CA ALA A 563 -0.54 18.69 -12.42
C ALA A 563 -0.15 17.53 -13.36
N CYS A 564 -0.69 16.33 -13.13
CA CYS A 564 -0.43 15.18 -13.99
C CYS A 564 -0.87 15.40 -15.43
N LYS A 565 -2.01 16.10 -15.64
CA LYS A 565 -2.44 16.50 -16.98
C LYS A 565 -1.49 17.52 -17.61
N ALA A 566 -1.00 18.49 -16.82
CA ALA A 566 -0.09 19.53 -17.31
C ALA A 566 1.28 18.96 -17.71
N PHE A 567 1.80 18.01 -16.94
CA PHE A 567 3.09 17.36 -17.20
C PHE A 567 2.99 16.14 -18.13
N ASN A 568 1.78 15.73 -18.49
CA ASN A 568 1.54 14.48 -19.23
C ASN A 568 2.18 13.25 -18.56
N THR A 569 2.04 13.18 -17.22
CA THR A 569 2.53 12.09 -16.37
C THR A 569 1.35 11.33 -15.77
N PRO A 570 0.79 10.32 -16.46
CA PRO A 570 -0.36 9.57 -15.96
C PRO A 570 -0.08 8.86 -14.64
N VAL A 571 -1.15 8.64 -13.86
CA VAL A 571 -1.12 7.87 -12.62
C VAL A 571 -1.28 6.39 -12.93
N THR A 572 -0.30 5.58 -12.56
CA THR A 572 -0.29 4.14 -12.84
C THR A 572 -0.93 3.30 -11.73
N GLY A 573 -1.12 3.89 -10.57
CA GLY A 573 -1.62 3.24 -9.38
C GLY A 573 -1.27 4.05 -8.14
N GLY A 574 -1.47 3.48 -6.99
CA GLY A 574 -1.14 4.12 -5.72
C GLY A 574 -1.84 3.47 -4.54
N ASN A 575 -1.76 4.14 -3.40
CA ASN A 575 -2.38 3.71 -2.16
C ASN A 575 -3.07 4.90 -1.47
N VAL A 576 -4.07 4.59 -0.66
CA VAL A 576 -4.75 5.55 0.20
C VAL A 576 -4.76 5.02 1.63
N SER A 577 -4.21 5.81 2.54
CA SER A 577 -4.26 5.58 3.99
C SER A 577 -5.00 6.75 4.62
N LEU A 578 -6.12 6.47 5.24
CA LEU A 578 -6.92 7.45 5.97
C LEU A 578 -6.80 7.21 7.49
N TYR A 579 -7.39 8.08 8.28
CA TYR A 579 -7.32 8.02 9.75
C TYR A 579 -5.90 8.24 10.31
N ASN A 580 -5.11 9.10 9.66
CA ASN A 580 -3.79 9.51 10.13
C ASN A 580 -3.88 10.81 10.96
N ASP A 581 -4.84 10.86 11.92
CA ASP A 581 -5.05 11.99 12.83
C ASP A 581 -4.11 11.96 14.03
#